data_6e7dbb7ce4ec2c9b045ceffd4f09c56b
#
_entry.id   6e7dbb7ce4ec2c9b045ceffd4f09c56b
#
_cell.length_a   1.000
_cell.length_b   1.000
_cell.length_c   1.000
_cell.angle_alpha   90.00
_cell.angle_beta   90.00
_cell.angle_gamma   90.00
#
_symmetry.space_group_name_H-M   'P 1'
#
loop_
_entity.id
_entity.type
_entity.pdbx_description
1 polymer ?
#
loop_
_entity_poly.entity_id
_entity_poly.type
_entity_poly.pdbx_seq_one_letter_code
_entity_poly.pdbx_strand_id
1 'polypeptide(L)'
;VVCDSLPYIKEESMPKSFTLFKEGDVAFADASEDTNDVAKAIEVVNCDNQQIVSGLHTIHGRDNYEQTIIGYKGYAFASDSFHKQIRRIAQGTKVFSISARNFDEVYIGIPSKEEQTKIAKLLIAIDKRIATQNKIIEDLKKLKSAIIDKSFCYPNESSPQKRFIGFTEEWHLVHLSDICQRVRTKNFNTQCTLVLTIAAQFGLVSQEEFFNKSVASDNLEGYYLLRKGDFAYNKSYSGDYAWGAVKRLECFSEGVLSPLYICFRPDTARIDSDFLAHYFESKKWYKGIADIAGEGARNHGLLNLSVIDYFKTLHRIPSIQEQKAIANALNKLTSKISIEKNLYDDLLLQRQHLLQQMFI
;
A
#
# COMPACT_ATOMS: atom_id res chain seq x y z
N VAL A 1 10.97 -7.01 -21.08
CA VAL A 1 9.70 -7.70 -21.36
C VAL A 1 8.74 -6.68 -21.93
N VAL A 2 8.30 -6.88 -23.15
CA VAL A 2 7.20 -6.11 -23.74
C VAL A 2 5.94 -6.58 -23.03
N CYS A 3 5.16 -5.66 -22.49
CA CYS A 3 3.91 -6.02 -21.80
C CYS A 3 2.70 -5.47 -22.57
N ASP A 4 1.57 -6.14 -22.45
CA ASP A 4 0.31 -5.77 -23.12
C ASP A 4 -0.23 -4.38 -22.71
N SER A 5 0.41 -3.74 -21.72
CA SER A 5 0.08 -2.38 -21.29
C SER A 5 0.75 -1.27 -22.10
N LEU A 6 1.69 -1.59 -23.01
CA LEU A 6 2.27 -0.57 -23.88
C LEU A 6 1.25 -0.10 -24.90
N PRO A 7 1.17 1.23 -25.17
CA PRO A 7 0.24 1.76 -26.15
C PRO A 7 0.62 1.34 -27.57
N TYR A 8 -0.35 0.93 -28.35
CA TYR A 8 -0.16 0.64 -29.77
C TYR A 8 -0.34 1.92 -30.60
N ILE A 9 0.56 2.11 -31.57
CA ILE A 9 0.46 3.19 -32.56
C ILE A 9 -0.37 2.66 -33.74
N LYS A 10 -1.45 3.38 -34.09
CA LYS A 10 -2.24 3.08 -35.28
C LYS A 10 -1.46 3.53 -36.53
N GLU A 11 -1.64 2.84 -37.66
CA GLU A 11 -0.99 3.18 -38.94
C GLU A 11 -1.14 4.65 -39.32
N GLU A 12 -2.33 5.23 -39.09
CA GLU A 12 -2.64 6.64 -39.35
C GLU A 12 -1.83 7.63 -38.51
N SER A 13 -1.31 7.19 -37.38
CA SER A 13 -0.54 8.01 -36.41
C SER A 13 0.97 7.68 -36.43
N MET A 14 1.43 6.90 -37.38
CA MET A 14 2.82 6.47 -37.48
C MET A 14 3.74 7.65 -37.75
N PRO A 15 4.84 7.85 -36.99
CA PRO A 15 5.83 8.88 -37.31
C PRO A 15 6.43 8.69 -38.69
N LYS A 16 6.72 9.78 -39.41
CA LYS A 16 7.34 9.73 -40.74
C LYS A 16 8.76 9.12 -40.73
N SER A 17 9.46 9.23 -39.61
CA SER A 17 10.76 8.61 -39.37
C SER A 17 10.83 8.10 -37.96
N PHE A 18 11.28 6.89 -37.77
CA PHE A 18 11.48 6.27 -36.47
C PHE A 18 12.58 5.20 -36.54
N THR A 19 13.17 4.90 -35.38
CA THR A 19 14.11 3.80 -35.25
C THR A 19 13.45 2.69 -34.44
N LEU A 20 13.48 1.47 -34.97
CA LEU A 20 13.00 0.30 -34.24
C LEU A 20 13.99 -0.13 -33.18
N PHE A 21 13.50 -0.42 -31.98
CA PHE A 21 14.26 -1.09 -30.96
C PHE A 21 14.57 -2.54 -31.37
N LYS A 22 15.78 -2.96 -31.05
CA LYS A 22 16.24 -4.36 -31.12
C LYS A 22 16.49 -4.89 -29.71
N GLU A 23 16.59 -6.19 -29.59
CA GLU A 23 17.04 -6.80 -28.34
C GLU A 23 18.44 -6.29 -27.99
N GLY A 24 18.61 -5.92 -26.73
CA GLY A 24 19.83 -5.28 -26.23
C GLY A 24 19.87 -3.75 -26.36
N ASP A 25 18.93 -3.11 -27.04
CA ASP A 25 18.83 -1.64 -27.03
C ASP A 25 18.36 -1.14 -25.67
N VAL A 26 18.64 0.12 -25.36
CA VAL A 26 18.25 0.77 -24.12
C VAL A 26 17.42 2.02 -24.40
N ALA A 27 16.32 2.15 -23.71
CA ALA A 27 15.48 3.34 -23.67
C ALA A 27 15.79 4.14 -22.40
N PHE A 28 16.12 5.43 -22.53
CA PHE A 28 16.35 6.34 -21.40
C PHE A 28 15.28 7.43 -21.37
N ALA A 29 14.74 7.75 -20.19
CA ALA A 29 13.88 8.89 -20.02
C ALA A 29 14.69 10.19 -20.15
N ASP A 30 14.29 11.09 -21.05
CA ASP A 30 15.03 12.35 -21.32
C ASP A 30 14.75 13.42 -20.26
N ALA A 31 13.65 13.33 -19.52
CA ALA A 31 13.24 14.31 -18.51
C ALA A 31 12.47 13.69 -17.36
N SER A 32 12.57 14.30 -16.18
CA SER A 32 11.79 13.96 -14.97
C SER A 32 11.69 15.15 -14.01
N GLU A 33 10.66 15.19 -13.18
CA GLU A 33 10.56 16.12 -12.03
C GLU A 33 11.52 15.72 -10.90
N ASP A 34 11.93 14.44 -10.82
CA ASP A 34 12.94 13.95 -9.88
C ASP A 34 14.27 13.70 -10.59
N THR A 35 15.35 14.31 -10.07
CA THR A 35 16.72 14.11 -10.59
C THR A 35 17.19 12.65 -10.56
N ASN A 36 16.61 11.82 -9.69
CA ASN A 36 16.94 10.39 -9.62
C ASN A 36 16.29 9.58 -10.74
N ASP A 37 15.25 10.10 -11.38
CA ASP A 37 14.53 9.43 -12.46
C ASP A 37 14.94 9.93 -13.86
N VAL A 38 15.74 10.99 -13.95
CA VAL A 38 16.34 11.41 -15.23
C VAL A 38 17.31 10.33 -15.70
N ALA A 39 17.28 10.01 -16.99
CA ALA A 39 18.00 8.89 -17.62
C ALA A 39 17.67 7.51 -17.02
N LYS A 40 16.50 7.36 -16.37
CA LYS A 40 16.02 6.04 -15.99
C LYS A 40 15.97 5.14 -17.20
N ALA A 41 16.67 4.01 -17.11
CA ALA A 41 16.96 3.15 -18.23
C ALA A 41 16.14 1.86 -18.22
N ILE A 42 15.68 1.44 -19.40
CA ILE A 42 15.07 0.14 -19.62
C ILE A 42 15.79 -0.54 -20.78
N GLU A 43 16.38 -1.71 -20.56
CA GLU A 43 16.95 -2.53 -21.60
C GLU A 43 15.87 -3.42 -22.23
N VAL A 44 15.79 -3.43 -23.54
CA VAL A 44 14.89 -4.30 -24.32
C VAL A 44 15.53 -5.68 -24.41
N VAL A 45 15.12 -6.60 -23.55
CA VAL A 45 15.70 -7.96 -23.49
C VAL A 45 15.02 -8.94 -24.44
N ASN A 46 13.80 -8.66 -24.86
CA ASN A 46 13.02 -9.46 -25.82
C ASN A 46 11.97 -8.55 -26.48
N CYS A 47 11.85 -8.62 -27.78
CA CYS A 47 10.83 -7.89 -28.55
C CYS A 47 9.57 -8.71 -28.81
N ASP A 48 9.54 -10.01 -28.50
CA ASP A 48 8.40 -10.94 -28.74
C ASP A 48 7.84 -10.83 -30.18
N ASN A 49 8.73 -10.65 -31.16
CA ASN A 49 8.39 -10.39 -32.57
C ASN A 49 7.55 -9.14 -32.83
N GLN A 50 7.51 -8.20 -31.88
CA GLN A 50 6.80 -6.93 -32.04
C GLN A 50 7.75 -5.84 -32.52
N GLN A 51 7.22 -4.89 -33.29
CA GLN A 51 7.94 -3.68 -33.69
C GLN A 51 7.75 -2.63 -32.60
N ILE A 52 8.86 -2.25 -31.96
CA ILE A 52 8.86 -1.28 -30.84
C ILE A 52 9.57 -0.02 -31.28
N VAL A 53 8.92 1.13 -31.08
CA VAL A 53 9.50 2.45 -31.33
C VAL A 53 9.66 3.24 -30.03
N SER A 54 10.63 4.14 -29.98
CA SER A 54 10.80 5.05 -28.85
C SER A 54 9.74 6.13 -28.83
N GLY A 55 9.25 6.51 -27.65
CA GLY A 55 8.42 7.69 -27.44
C GLY A 55 9.19 8.99 -27.64
N LEU A 56 8.46 10.13 -27.70
CA LEU A 56 9.04 11.46 -27.87
C LEU A 56 10.04 11.85 -26.77
N HIS A 57 9.77 11.45 -25.54
CA HIS A 57 10.61 11.70 -24.35
C HIS A 57 11.50 10.51 -24.01
N THR A 58 12.08 9.89 -25.05
CA THR A 58 12.92 8.71 -24.88
C THR A 58 14.17 8.84 -25.74
N ILE A 59 15.34 8.76 -25.11
CA ILE A 59 16.62 8.66 -25.81
C ILE A 59 16.88 7.17 -26.06
N HIS A 60 17.17 6.82 -27.32
CA HIS A 60 17.46 5.45 -27.75
C HIS A 60 18.99 5.23 -27.79
N GLY A 61 19.47 4.24 -27.03
CA GLY A 61 20.85 3.81 -27.00
C GLY A 61 21.03 2.40 -27.58
N ARG A 62 22.04 2.22 -28.42
CA ARG A 62 22.40 0.93 -29.03
C ARG A 62 23.91 0.68 -28.90
N ASP A 63 24.26 -0.54 -28.49
CA ASP A 63 25.64 -1.02 -28.48
C ASP A 63 26.05 -1.50 -29.89
N ASN A 64 26.64 -0.59 -30.68
CA ASN A 64 27.07 -0.90 -32.03
C ASN A 64 28.38 -1.73 -32.09
N TYR A 65 29.05 -1.89 -30.96
CA TYR A 65 30.35 -2.58 -30.89
C TYR A 65 30.23 -3.97 -30.25
N GLU A 66 29.02 -4.39 -29.87
CA GLU A 66 28.75 -5.69 -29.25
C GLU A 66 29.62 -5.99 -28.02
N GLN A 67 29.94 -4.95 -27.25
CA GLN A 67 30.75 -5.07 -26.04
C GLN A 67 29.98 -5.63 -24.85
N THR A 68 28.65 -5.56 -24.90
CA THR A 68 27.79 -5.96 -23.80
C THR A 68 26.88 -7.13 -24.16
N ILE A 69 26.50 -7.92 -23.17
CA ILE A 69 25.48 -8.93 -23.33
C ILE A 69 24.09 -8.35 -23.05
N ILE A 70 23.06 -8.98 -23.61
CA ILE A 70 21.65 -8.64 -23.30
C ILE A 70 21.36 -8.96 -21.84
N GLY A 71 20.69 -8.04 -21.13
CA GLY A 71 20.36 -8.14 -19.72
C GLY A 71 21.40 -7.55 -18.77
N TYR A 72 22.56 -7.07 -19.26
CA TYR A 72 23.58 -6.42 -18.44
C TYR A 72 23.40 -4.90 -18.35
N LYS A 73 23.14 -4.26 -19.51
CA LYS A 73 23.06 -2.79 -19.61
C LYS A 73 21.96 -2.19 -18.73
N GLY A 74 20.83 -2.84 -18.66
CA GLY A 74 19.72 -2.39 -17.81
C GLY A 74 20.14 -2.23 -16.34
N TYR A 75 20.99 -3.11 -15.83
CA TYR A 75 21.53 -3.01 -14.48
C TYR A 75 22.67 -2.00 -14.36
N ALA A 76 23.58 -1.95 -15.34
CA ALA A 76 24.65 -0.97 -15.34
C ALA A 76 24.10 0.46 -15.31
N PHE A 77 23.09 0.76 -16.12
CA PHE A 77 22.42 2.06 -16.14
C PHE A 77 21.43 2.28 -14.98
N ALA A 78 21.07 1.26 -14.21
CA ALA A 78 20.32 1.41 -12.97
C ALA A 78 21.23 1.59 -11.74
N SER A 79 22.54 1.58 -11.90
CA SER A 79 23.51 1.72 -10.82
C SER A 79 23.57 3.16 -10.27
N ASP A 80 23.93 3.28 -8.99
CA ASP A 80 24.13 4.60 -8.37
C ASP A 80 25.33 5.34 -8.98
N SER A 81 26.38 4.62 -9.41
CA SER A 81 27.56 5.20 -10.09
C SER A 81 27.16 5.89 -11.41
N PHE A 82 26.26 5.31 -12.19
CA PHE A 82 25.69 5.94 -13.39
C PHE A 82 24.82 7.15 -13.02
N HIS A 83 23.85 6.99 -12.12
CA HIS A 83 22.94 8.08 -11.74
C HIS A 83 23.65 9.25 -11.05
N LYS A 84 24.75 9.03 -10.33
CA LYS A 84 25.59 10.13 -9.81
C LYS A 84 26.17 11.00 -10.92
N GLN A 85 26.56 10.43 -12.04
CA GLN A 85 27.05 11.17 -13.19
C GLN A 85 25.92 11.95 -13.86
N ILE A 86 24.76 11.31 -14.08
CA ILE A 86 23.57 11.94 -14.66
C ILE A 86 23.15 13.16 -13.84
N ARG A 87 23.05 13.05 -12.50
CA ARG A 87 22.67 14.17 -11.62
C ARG A 87 23.59 15.39 -11.74
N ARG A 88 24.85 15.22 -12.15
CA ARG A 88 25.79 16.33 -12.35
C ARG A 88 25.59 17.08 -13.66
N ILE A 89 25.06 16.42 -14.68
CA ILE A 89 24.88 16.95 -16.03
C ILE A 89 23.44 17.30 -16.37
N ALA A 90 22.47 16.81 -15.60
CA ALA A 90 21.04 17.12 -15.78
C ALA A 90 20.79 18.62 -15.55
N GLN A 91 20.01 19.24 -16.45
CA GLN A 91 19.69 20.66 -16.43
C GLN A 91 18.22 20.87 -16.12
N GLY A 92 17.92 21.87 -15.33
CA GLY A 92 16.54 22.24 -14.98
C GLY A 92 16.39 22.68 -13.52
N THR A 93 15.22 23.24 -13.19
CA THR A 93 14.89 23.69 -11.82
C THR A 93 13.63 23.03 -11.26
N LYS A 94 12.67 22.68 -12.11
CA LYS A 94 11.44 21.94 -11.76
C LYS A 94 11.34 20.63 -12.53
N VAL A 95 11.70 20.67 -13.80
CA VAL A 95 11.86 19.49 -14.66
C VAL A 95 13.33 19.43 -15.04
N PHE A 96 13.97 18.34 -14.71
CA PHE A 96 15.36 18.06 -15.05
C PHE A 96 15.40 17.27 -16.35
N SER A 97 16.28 17.63 -17.25
CA SER A 97 16.39 16.99 -18.56
C SER A 97 17.84 16.76 -18.98
N ILE A 98 18.03 15.80 -19.87
CA ILE A 98 19.29 15.51 -20.55
C ILE A 98 19.01 15.34 -22.05
N SER A 99 20.06 15.54 -22.85
CA SER A 99 20.06 15.26 -24.28
C SER A 99 20.97 14.08 -24.60
N ALA A 100 20.87 13.54 -25.82
CA ALA A 100 21.75 12.46 -26.25
C ALA A 100 23.25 12.84 -26.18
N ARG A 101 23.58 14.12 -26.39
CA ARG A 101 24.98 14.61 -26.28
C ARG A 101 25.53 14.55 -24.86
N ASN A 102 24.70 14.64 -23.85
CA ASN A 102 25.15 14.54 -22.46
C ASN A 102 25.71 13.16 -22.11
N PHE A 103 25.33 12.12 -22.86
CA PHE A 103 25.89 10.78 -22.66
C PHE A 103 27.35 10.64 -23.06
N ASP A 104 27.92 11.58 -23.87
CA ASP A 104 29.34 11.60 -24.20
C ASP A 104 30.23 11.84 -22.96
N GLU A 105 29.65 12.38 -21.88
CA GLU A 105 30.32 12.67 -20.60
C GLU A 105 30.10 11.59 -19.54
N VAL A 106 29.39 10.50 -19.88
CA VAL A 106 28.99 9.47 -18.91
C VAL A 106 29.68 8.15 -19.23
N TYR A 107 30.19 7.49 -18.21
CA TYR A 107 30.93 6.25 -18.33
C TYR A 107 30.28 5.13 -17.52
N ILE A 108 30.28 3.93 -18.06
CA ILE A 108 29.95 2.69 -17.35
C ILE A 108 31.08 1.69 -17.47
N GLY A 109 31.28 0.90 -16.41
CA GLY A 109 32.25 -0.21 -16.47
C GLY A 109 31.72 -1.35 -17.33
N ILE A 110 32.54 -1.87 -18.21
CA ILE A 110 32.24 -3.02 -19.09
C ILE A 110 33.26 -4.13 -18.79
N PRO A 111 32.95 -5.08 -17.88
CA PRO A 111 33.81 -6.22 -17.60
C PRO A 111 33.77 -7.26 -18.73
N SER A 112 34.47 -8.38 -18.56
CA SER A 112 34.43 -9.48 -19.54
C SER A 112 32.98 -10.00 -19.72
N LYS A 113 32.66 -10.50 -20.92
CA LYS A 113 31.31 -11.07 -21.19
C LYS A 113 30.94 -12.20 -20.25
N GLU A 114 31.90 -12.95 -19.74
CA GLU A 114 31.69 -14.00 -18.72
C GLU A 114 31.24 -13.38 -17.39
N GLU A 115 31.89 -12.30 -16.97
CA GLU A 115 31.55 -11.60 -15.74
C GLU A 115 30.20 -10.88 -15.88
N GLN A 116 29.94 -10.18 -16.97
CA GLN A 116 28.63 -9.61 -17.30
C GLN A 116 27.54 -10.66 -17.20
N THR A 117 27.76 -11.87 -17.70
CA THR A 117 26.83 -12.98 -17.67
C THR A 117 26.51 -13.42 -16.23
N LYS A 118 27.53 -13.49 -15.35
CA LYS A 118 27.35 -13.85 -13.95
C LYS A 118 26.58 -12.77 -13.20
N ILE A 119 26.91 -11.50 -13.40
CA ILE A 119 26.22 -10.33 -12.80
C ILE A 119 24.75 -10.31 -13.25
N ALA A 120 24.50 -10.37 -14.55
CA ALA A 120 23.14 -10.35 -15.09
C ALA A 120 22.30 -11.51 -14.58
N LYS A 121 22.82 -12.75 -14.58
CA LYS A 121 22.12 -13.92 -14.05
C LYS A 121 21.74 -13.77 -12.58
N LEU A 122 22.65 -13.25 -11.74
CA LEU A 122 22.39 -13.05 -10.33
C LEU A 122 21.28 -12.01 -10.11
N LEU A 123 21.39 -10.84 -10.76
CA LEU A 123 20.42 -9.75 -10.59
C LEU A 123 19.04 -10.12 -11.16
N ILE A 124 18.99 -10.81 -12.31
CA ILE A 124 17.74 -11.35 -12.87
C ILE A 124 17.08 -12.35 -11.91
N ALA A 125 17.88 -13.20 -11.24
CA ALA A 125 17.34 -14.15 -10.27
C ALA A 125 16.73 -13.45 -9.06
N ILE A 126 17.35 -12.36 -8.57
CA ILE A 126 16.83 -11.54 -7.48
C ILE A 126 15.56 -10.83 -7.92
N ASP A 127 15.53 -10.21 -9.10
CA ASP A 127 14.32 -9.53 -9.62
C ASP A 127 13.14 -10.50 -9.77
N LYS A 128 13.38 -11.71 -10.25
CA LYS A 128 12.36 -12.77 -10.31
C LYS A 128 11.85 -13.14 -8.92
N ARG A 129 12.74 -13.20 -7.93
CA ARG A 129 12.36 -13.49 -6.55
C ARG A 129 11.52 -12.38 -5.94
N ILE A 130 11.90 -11.10 -6.17
CA ILE A 130 11.13 -9.91 -5.76
C ILE A 130 9.73 -9.94 -6.39
N ALA A 131 9.62 -10.18 -7.69
CA ALA A 131 8.34 -10.26 -8.38
C ALA A 131 7.45 -11.39 -7.84
N THR A 132 8.05 -12.58 -7.59
CA THR A 132 7.33 -13.71 -7.00
C THR A 132 6.86 -13.39 -5.59
N GLN A 133 7.71 -12.77 -4.78
CA GLN A 133 7.39 -12.36 -3.42
C GLN A 133 6.24 -11.36 -3.37
N ASN A 134 6.24 -10.36 -4.25
CA ASN A 134 5.13 -9.42 -4.37
C ASN A 134 3.82 -10.12 -4.73
N LYS A 135 3.85 -11.06 -5.67
CA LYS A 135 2.67 -11.85 -6.04
C LYS A 135 2.12 -12.66 -4.86
N ILE A 136 2.99 -13.28 -4.06
CA ILE A 136 2.59 -14.02 -2.84
C ILE A 136 1.86 -13.08 -1.87
N ILE A 137 2.39 -11.88 -1.64
CA ILE A 137 1.77 -10.88 -0.76
C ILE A 137 0.38 -10.49 -1.28
N GLU A 138 0.25 -10.25 -2.58
CA GLU A 138 -1.02 -9.91 -3.22
C GLU A 138 -2.07 -11.03 -3.11
N ASP A 139 -1.65 -12.27 -3.35
CA ASP A 139 -2.53 -13.43 -3.27
C ASP A 139 -2.97 -13.69 -1.81
N LEU A 140 -2.09 -13.51 -0.82
CA LEU A 140 -2.44 -13.58 0.60
C LEU A 140 -3.41 -12.48 1.02
N LYS A 141 -3.26 -11.25 0.54
CA LYS A 141 -4.21 -10.16 0.78
C LYS A 141 -5.59 -10.47 0.20
N LYS A 142 -5.65 -10.98 -1.04
CA LYS A 142 -6.90 -11.41 -1.68
C LYS A 142 -7.56 -12.55 -0.90
N LEU A 143 -6.77 -13.52 -0.45
CA LEU A 143 -7.26 -14.62 0.39
C LEU A 143 -7.84 -14.10 1.70
N LYS A 144 -7.13 -13.20 2.41
CA LYS A 144 -7.63 -12.57 3.65
C LYS A 144 -8.96 -11.87 3.40
N SER A 145 -9.05 -11.06 2.35
CA SER A 145 -10.28 -10.34 2.00
C SER A 145 -11.44 -11.29 1.69
N ALA A 146 -11.20 -12.37 0.96
CA ALA A 146 -12.20 -13.38 0.65
C ALA A 146 -12.67 -14.16 1.89
N ILE A 147 -11.77 -14.46 2.83
CA ILE A 147 -12.13 -15.09 4.11
C ILE A 147 -12.99 -14.13 4.93
N ILE A 148 -12.60 -12.86 5.06
CA ILE A 148 -13.37 -11.85 5.77
C ILE A 148 -14.77 -11.73 5.17
N ASP A 149 -14.90 -11.59 3.85
CA ASP A 149 -16.21 -11.45 3.22
C ASP A 149 -17.14 -12.64 3.48
N LYS A 150 -16.59 -13.86 3.52
CA LYS A 150 -17.38 -15.10 3.70
C LYS A 150 -17.59 -15.50 5.17
N SER A 151 -16.73 -15.05 6.09
CA SER A 151 -16.78 -15.42 7.52
C SER A 151 -17.59 -14.45 8.38
N PHE A 152 -18.02 -13.33 7.84
CA PHE A 152 -18.92 -12.39 8.49
C PHE A 152 -20.23 -12.28 7.72
N CYS A 153 -21.33 -11.94 8.41
CA CYS A 153 -22.64 -11.79 7.81
C CYS A 153 -23.26 -10.43 8.10
N TYR A 154 -24.25 -10.06 7.30
CA TYR A 154 -25.06 -8.87 7.53
C TYR A 154 -26.03 -9.07 8.71
N PRO A 155 -26.50 -8.00 9.37
CA PRO A 155 -27.45 -8.10 10.47
C PRO A 155 -28.76 -8.86 10.12
N ASN A 156 -29.19 -8.82 8.86
CA ASN A 156 -30.39 -9.50 8.38
C ASN A 156 -30.17 -10.96 7.94
N GLU A 157 -28.93 -11.46 7.99
CA GLU A 157 -28.59 -12.87 7.75
C GLU A 157 -28.49 -13.61 9.08
N SER A 158 -28.78 -14.92 9.12
CA SER A 158 -28.70 -15.72 10.34
C SER A 158 -27.30 -16.24 10.63
N SER A 159 -26.48 -16.40 9.58
CA SER A 159 -25.10 -16.91 9.69
C SER A 159 -24.27 -16.53 8.46
N PRO A 160 -22.95 -16.56 8.56
CA PRO A 160 -22.06 -16.27 7.42
C PRO A 160 -22.10 -17.39 6.38
N GLN A 161 -21.63 -17.08 5.15
CA GLN A 161 -21.57 -18.05 4.04
C GLN A 161 -20.64 -19.24 4.31
N LYS A 162 -19.57 -19.00 5.07
CA LYS A 162 -18.60 -20.01 5.48
C LYS A 162 -18.35 -19.93 6.96
N ARG A 163 -18.43 -21.08 7.63
CA ARG A 163 -18.15 -21.23 9.06
C ARG A 163 -17.00 -22.20 9.27
N PHE A 164 -16.30 -22.02 10.36
CA PHE A 164 -15.30 -23.00 10.81
C PHE A 164 -16.00 -24.30 11.25
N ILE A 165 -15.37 -25.43 10.97
CA ILE A 165 -15.90 -26.74 11.32
C ILE A 165 -16.06 -26.84 12.85
N GLY A 166 -17.19 -27.37 13.29
CA GLY A 166 -17.52 -27.58 14.71
C GLY A 166 -18.38 -26.50 15.34
N PHE A 167 -18.68 -25.40 14.64
CA PHE A 167 -19.59 -24.36 15.12
C PHE A 167 -20.94 -24.42 14.40
N THR A 168 -22.00 -24.68 15.15
CA THR A 168 -23.37 -24.83 14.63
C THR A 168 -24.38 -23.88 15.28
N GLU A 169 -24.01 -23.23 16.40
CA GLU A 169 -24.86 -22.30 17.11
C GLU A 169 -25.24 -21.10 16.24
N GLU A 170 -26.44 -20.58 16.38
CA GLU A 170 -26.88 -19.38 15.67
C GLU A 170 -26.10 -18.15 16.13
N TRP A 171 -25.82 -17.26 15.20
CA TRP A 171 -25.24 -15.96 15.54
C TRP A 171 -26.30 -15.02 16.13
N HIS A 172 -25.98 -14.38 17.23
CA HIS A 172 -26.89 -13.49 17.94
C HIS A 172 -26.89 -12.09 17.34
N LEU A 173 -28.08 -11.48 17.25
CA LEU A 173 -28.21 -10.09 16.84
C LEU A 173 -28.12 -9.22 18.10
N VAL A 174 -27.17 -8.28 18.12
CA VAL A 174 -26.89 -7.41 19.26
C VAL A 174 -26.73 -5.97 18.80
N HIS A 175 -26.99 -5.02 19.69
CA HIS A 175 -26.60 -3.62 19.49
C HIS A 175 -25.11 -3.43 19.78
N LEU A 176 -24.47 -2.43 19.13
CA LEU A 176 -23.09 -2.08 19.46
C LEU A 176 -22.94 -1.72 20.96
N SER A 177 -23.96 -1.09 21.54
CA SER A 177 -24.01 -0.77 22.97
C SER A 177 -23.99 -1.98 23.91
N ASP A 178 -24.38 -3.17 23.41
CA ASP A 178 -24.40 -4.39 24.22
C ASP A 178 -23.01 -5.01 24.37
N ILE A 179 -22.10 -4.69 23.44
CA ILE A 179 -20.78 -5.28 23.34
C ILE A 179 -19.63 -4.26 23.44
N CYS A 180 -19.95 -2.96 23.41
CA CYS A 180 -18.96 -1.89 23.47
C CYS A 180 -19.47 -0.73 24.33
N GLN A 181 -18.55 -0.09 25.04
CA GLN A 181 -18.81 1.11 25.83
C GLN A 181 -18.16 2.33 25.14
N ARG A 182 -18.88 3.47 25.17
CA ARG A 182 -18.33 4.72 24.64
C ARG A 182 -17.16 5.21 25.51
N VAL A 183 -16.03 5.52 24.92
CA VAL A 183 -14.91 6.21 25.57
C VAL A 183 -15.25 7.70 25.63
N ARG A 184 -15.31 8.25 26.86
CA ARG A 184 -15.58 9.68 27.14
C ARG A 184 -14.48 10.33 27.95
N THR A 185 -13.47 9.56 28.35
CA THR A 185 -12.32 10.07 29.12
C THR A 185 -11.63 11.16 28.34
N LYS A 186 -11.51 12.34 28.96
CA LYS A 186 -10.80 13.48 28.38
C LYS A 186 -9.34 13.49 28.80
N ASN A 187 -8.53 14.15 28.03
CA ASN A 187 -7.10 14.34 28.27
C ASN A 187 -6.88 15.45 29.32
N PHE A 188 -7.31 15.18 30.55
CA PHE A 188 -7.25 16.15 31.62
C PHE A 188 -5.80 16.56 31.92
N ASN A 189 -5.54 17.86 32.10
CA ASN A 189 -4.21 18.43 32.32
C ASN A 189 -3.19 18.02 31.24
N THR A 190 -3.60 17.76 30.03
CA THR A 190 -2.74 17.37 28.89
C THR A 190 -1.75 16.25 29.24
N GLN A 191 -2.22 15.22 29.97
CA GLN A 191 -1.39 14.12 30.45
C GLN A 191 -0.80 13.28 29.29
N CYS A 192 -1.40 13.32 28.10
CA CYS A 192 -0.91 12.67 26.89
C CYS A 192 -0.81 13.70 25.77
N THR A 193 0.34 13.74 25.11
CA THR A 193 0.63 14.65 23.99
C THR A 193 0.63 13.98 22.63
N LEU A 194 0.56 12.64 22.58
CA LEU A 194 0.52 11.87 21.33
C LEU A 194 -0.86 12.04 20.66
N VAL A 195 -0.93 12.88 19.67
CA VAL A 195 -2.15 13.06 18.87
C VAL A 195 -2.23 11.98 17.79
N LEU A 196 -3.37 11.29 17.78
CA LEU A 196 -3.66 10.23 16.82
C LEU A 196 -4.57 10.70 15.69
N THR A 197 -4.49 10.01 14.55
CA THR A 197 -5.43 10.10 13.45
C THR A 197 -5.76 8.71 12.91
N ILE A 198 -6.92 8.55 12.26
CA ILE A 198 -7.23 7.32 11.52
C ILE A 198 -6.72 7.46 10.10
N ALA A 199 -5.67 6.71 9.78
CA ALA A 199 -5.28 6.42 8.41
C ALA A 199 -5.95 5.10 8.02
N ALA A 200 -6.90 5.14 7.08
CA ALA A 200 -7.79 4.00 6.80
C ALA A 200 -7.03 2.70 6.45
N GLN A 201 -5.86 2.81 5.83
CA GLN A 201 -4.98 1.69 5.47
C GLN A 201 -4.00 1.29 6.58
N PHE A 202 -3.61 2.22 7.47
CA PHE A 202 -2.54 2.03 8.47
C PHE A 202 -3.05 1.91 9.91
N GLY A 203 -4.33 2.22 10.16
CA GLY A 203 -4.90 2.17 11.50
C GLY A 203 -4.90 3.51 12.23
N LEU A 204 -4.82 3.47 13.56
CA LEU A 204 -4.61 4.64 14.40
C LEU A 204 -3.11 4.90 14.50
N VAL A 205 -2.66 5.99 13.89
CA VAL A 205 -1.25 6.37 13.75
C VAL A 205 -1.01 7.75 14.36
N SER A 206 0.27 8.09 14.60
CA SER A 206 0.66 9.44 14.99
C SER A 206 0.26 10.44 13.90
N GLN A 207 -0.46 11.49 14.29
CA GLN A 207 -0.89 12.52 13.35
C GLN A 207 0.29 13.30 12.77
N GLU A 208 1.28 13.61 13.61
CA GLU A 208 2.47 14.34 13.21
C GLU A 208 3.30 13.55 12.19
N GLU A 209 3.56 12.27 12.47
CA GLU A 209 4.29 11.39 11.55
C GLU A 209 3.56 11.21 10.22
N PHE A 210 2.23 11.09 10.26
CA PHE A 210 1.43 10.84 9.06
C PHE A 210 1.36 12.06 8.13
N PHE A 211 1.25 13.28 8.68
CA PHE A 211 1.11 14.53 7.89
C PHE A 211 2.43 15.30 7.74
N ASN A 212 3.53 14.86 8.36
CA ASN A 212 4.80 15.60 8.46
C ASN A 212 4.62 17.04 9.00
N LYS A 213 3.59 17.26 9.79
CA LYS A 213 3.29 18.55 10.45
C LYS A 213 2.30 18.37 11.60
N SER A 214 2.37 19.25 12.59
CA SER A 214 1.31 19.35 13.59
C SER A 214 0.05 19.97 12.98
N VAL A 215 -1.08 19.26 13.09
CA VAL A 215 -2.40 19.72 12.61
C VAL A 215 -3.35 19.91 13.79
N ALA A 216 -3.00 19.37 14.96
CA ALA A 216 -3.81 19.44 16.15
C ALA A 216 -3.83 20.87 16.74
N SER A 217 -4.88 21.17 17.50
CA SER A 217 -4.94 22.38 18.35
C SER A 217 -3.88 22.29 19.45
N ASP A 218 -3.33 23.44 19.88
CA ASP A 218 -2.41 23.54 21.01
C ASP A 218 -3.06 23.04 22.32
N ASN A 219 -4.38 23.19 22.46
CA ASN A 219 -5.13 22.67 23.60
C ASN A 219 -5.70 21.29 23.29
N LEU A 220 -5.14 20.27 23.92
CA LEU A 220 -5.54 18.86 23.80
C LEU A 220 -6.48 18.37 24.90
N GLU A 221 -6.86 19.21 25.88
CA GLU A 221 -7.71 18.80 27.00
C GLU A 221 -9.11 18.35 26.58
N GLY A 222 -9.60 18.92 25.47
CA GLY A 222 -10.88 18.53 24.89
C GLY A 222 -10.86 17.17 24.13
N TYR A 223 -9.67 16.62 23.87
CA TYR A 223 -9.54 15.35 23.13
C TYR A 223 -9.90 14.15 24.00
N TYR A 224 -10.28 13.04 23.36
CA TYR A 224 -10.50 11.78 24.04
C TYR A 224 -9.18 11.04 24.25
N LEU A 225 -8.94 10.55 25.47
CA LEU A 225 -7.81 9.70 25.81
C LEU A 225 -8.18 8.23 25.52
N LEU A 226 -7.52 7.64 24.54
CA LEU A 226 -7.63 6.24 24.17
C LEU A 226 -6.50 5.44 24.78
N ARG A 227 -6.79 4.18 25.10
CA ARG A 227 -5.80 3.18 25.51
C ARG A 227 -5.71 2.07 24.47
N LYS A 228 -4.60 1.37 24.46
CA LYS A 228 -4.42 0.20 23.59
C LYS A 228 -5.61 -0.74 23.68
N GLY A 229 -6.16 -1.13 22.53
CA GLY A 229 -7.38 -1.94 22.43
C GLY A 229 -8.66 -1.12 22.26
N ASP A 230 -8.64 0.20 22.50
CA ASP A 230 -9.79 1.06 22.19
C ASP A 230 -9.94 1.24 20.68
N PHE A 231 -11.17 1.44 20.24
CA PHE A 231 -11.54 1.65 18.84
C PHE A 231 -11.97 3.08 18.60
N ALA A 232 -11.77 3.54 17.38
CA ALA A 232 -12.31 4.81 16.92
C ALA A 232 -12.94 4.68 15.53
N TYR A 233 -14.08 5.31 15.34
CA TYR A 233 -14.78 5.44 14.07
C TYR A 233 -14.58 6.83 13.49
N ASN A 234 -14.05 6.91 12.27
CA ASN A 234 -13.99 8.12 11.47
C ASN A 234 -15.22 8.20 10.56
N LYS A 235 -16.01 9.26 10.72
CA LYS A 235 -17.20 9.52 9.90
C LYS A 235 -16.88 10.07 8.50
N SER A 236 -15.61 10.36 8.19
CA SER A 236 -15.20 10.80 6.86
C SER A 236 -15.31 9.66 5.86
N TYR A 237 -15.96 9.90 4.74
CA TYR A 237 -15.97 8.97 3.64
C TYR A 237 -14.89 9.33 2.61
N SER A 238 -14.23 8.31 2.06
CA SER A 238 -13.23 8.49 0.99
C SER A 238 -13.06 7.19 0.23
N GLY A 239 -13.03 7.25 -1.10
CA GLY A 239 -12.73 6.10 -1.95
C GLY A 239 -13.41 4.81 -1.50
N ASP A 240 -12.62 3.83 -1.10
CA ASP A 240 -13.09 2.50 -0.68
C ASP A 240 -13.85 2.47 0.66
N TYR A 241 -13.87 3.59 1.41
CA TYR A 241 -14.48 3.72 2.75
C TYR A 241 -15.74 4.60 2.69
N ALA A 242 -16.72 4.17 1.88
CA ALA A 242 -17.95 4.93 1.62
C ALA A 242 -18.76 5.27 2.89
N TRP A 243 -18.63 4.49 3.95
CA TRP A 243 -19.32 4.67 5.24
C TRP A 243 -18.35 4.93 6.39
N GLY A 244 -17.16 5.48 6.07
CA GLY A 244 -16.12 5.74 7.05
C GLY A 244 -15.29 4.52 7.41
N ALA A 245 -14.40 4.67 8.38
CA ALA A 245 -13.48 3.61 8.82
C ALA A 245 -13.46 3.47 10.33
N VAL A 246 -13.43 2.22 10.82
CA VAL A 246 -13.21 1.89 12.23
C VAL A 246 -11.83 1.27 12.37
N LYS A 247 -11.05 1.76 13.33
CA LYS A 247 -9.71 1.23 13.63
C LYS A 247 -9.49 1.11 15.13
N ARG A 248 -8.68 0.11 15.52
CA ARG A 248 -8.26 -0.14 16.89
C ARG A 248 -6.89 0.48 17.15
N LEU A 249 -6.66 0.99 18.35
CA LEU A 249 -5.35 1.45 18.79
C LEU A 249 -4.48 0.24 19.12
N GLU A 250 -3.46 -0.01 18.30
CA GLU A 250 -2.58 -1.19 18.40
C GLU A 250 -1.13 -0.83 18.70
N CYS A 251 -0.61 0.22 18.05
CA CYS A 251 0.83 0.54 18.06
C CYS A 251 1.29 1.30 19.30
N PHE A 252 0.38 1.98 19.99
CA PHE A 252 0.71 2.82 21.16
C PHE A 252 -0.05 2.34 22.39
N SER A 253 0.54 2.54 23.59
CA SER A 253 -0.11 2.22 24.87
C SER A 253 -1.33 3.12 25.10
N GLU A 254 -1.21 4.40 24.75
CA GLU A 254 -2.26 5.41 24.81
C GLU A 254 -2.02 6.52 23.78
N GLY A 255 -3.02 7.33 23.53
CA GLY A 255 -2.95 8.49 22.67
C GLY A 255 -4.25 9.29 22.70
N VAL A 256 -4.23 10.52 22.21
CA VAL A 256 -5.41 11.39 22.21
C VAL A 256 -5.99 11.57 20.80
N LEU A 257 -7.32 11.58 20.73
CA LEU A 257 -8.04 11.67 19.48
C LEU A 257 -9.11 12.77 19.52
N SER A 258 -9.27 13.49 18.42
CA SER A 258 -10.23 14.57 18.29
C SER A 258 -11.68 14.09 18.61
N PRO A 259 -12.51 14.95 19.22
CA PRO A 259 -13.93 14.65 19.48
C PRO A 259 -14.79 14.45 18.23
N LEU A 260 -14.25 14.71 17.05
CA LEU A 260 -14.91 14.39 15.77
C LEU A 260 -15.08 12.89 15.54
N TYR A 261 -14.24 12.09 16.17
CA TYR A 261 -14.30 10.63 16.11
C TYR A 261 -15.25 10.07 17.17
N ILE A 262 -15.85 8.91 16.90
CA ILE A 262 -16.61 8.15 17.90
C ILE A 262 -15.68 7.08 18.46
N CYS A 263 -15.32 7.23 19.74
CA CYS A 263 -14.39 6.33 20.41
C CYS A 263 -15.12 5.35 21.30
N PHE A 264 -14.72 4.07 21.29
CA PHE A 264 -15.37 3.02 22.07
C PHE A 264 -14.40 1.90 22.47
N ARG A 265 -14.75 1.21 23.53
CA ARG A 265 -14.01 0.10 24.12
C ARG A 265 -14.86 -1.16 24.09
N PRO A 266 -14.36 -2.30 23.60
CA PRO A 266 -15.06 -3.57 23.63
C PRO A 266 -15.20 -4.08 25.07
N ASP A 267 -16.36 -4.67 25.39
CA ASP A 267 -16.54 -5.48 26.57
C ASP A 267 -15.97 -6.89 26.30
N THR A 268 -14.78 -7.14 26.81
CA THR A 268 -14.05 -8.39 26.54
C THR A 268 -14.71 -9.65 27.10
N ALA A 269 -15.72 -9.50 27.96
CA ALA A 269 -16.55 -10.62 28.40
C ALA A 269 -17.56 -11.08 27.32
N ARG A 270 -17.90 -10.20 26.38
CA ARG A 270 -18.93 -10.42 25.36
C ARG A 270 -18.41 -10.47 23.94
N ILE A 271 -17.32 -9.75 23.68
CA ILE A 271 -16.75 -9.65 22.34
C ILE A 271 -15.23 -9.79 22.38
N ASP A 272 -14.69 -10.63 21.52
CA ASP A 272 -13.25 -10.72 21.28
C ASP A 272 -12.79 -9.50 20.50
N SER A 273 -11.76 -8.81 20.99
CA SER A 273 -11.28 -7.55 20.40
C SER A 273 -10.64 -7.75 19.00
N ASP A 274 -9.98 -8.90 18.75
CA ASP A 274 -9.40 -9.21 17.45
C ASP A 274 -10.50 -9.56 16.44
N PHE A 275 -11.50 -10.32 16.87
CA PHE A 275 -12.71 -10.58 16.06
C PHE A 275 -13.36 -9.27 15.64
N LEU A 276 -13.55 -8.34 16.58
CA LEU A 276 -14.19 -7.05 16.32
C LEU A 276 -13.33 -6.20 15.34
N ALA A 277 -12.01 -6.23 15.45
CA ALA A 277 -11.12 -5.54 14.52
C ALA A 277 -11.29 -6.08 13.10
N HIS A 278 -11.31 -7.39 12.92
CA HIS A 278 -11.54 -8.01 11.60
C HIS A 278 -12.96 -7.84 11.09
N TYR A 279 -13.97 -7.83 11.99
CA TYR A 279 -15.34 -7.52 11.61
C TYR A 279 -15.44 -6.12 10.97
N PHE A 280 -14.79 -5.13 11.55
CA PHE A 280 -14.76 -3.77 10.98
C PHE A 280 -13.88 -3.62 9.73
N GLU A 281 -13.02 -4.59 9.41
CA GLU A 281 -12.39 -4.68 8.09
C GLU A 281 -13.38 -5.16 7.01
N SER A 282 -14.47 -5.86 7.40
CA SER A 282 -15.53 -6.27 6.48
C SER A 282 -16.43 -5.08 6.12
N LYS A 283 -17.26 -5.26 5.09
CA LYS A 283 -18.30 -4.28 4.70
C LYS A 283 -19.68 -4.61 5.34
N LYS A 284 -19.76 -5.64 6.22
CA LYS A 284 -21.04 -6.15 6.74
C LYS A 284 -21.76 -5.17 7.67
N TRP A 285 -21.00 -4.29 8.34
CA TRP A 285 -21.55 -3.24 9.21
C TRP A 285 -22.01 -1.98 8.45
N TYR A 286 -21.67 -1.82 7.17
CA TYR A 286 -21.98 -0.64 6.36
C TYR A 286 -23.48 -0.36 6.26
N LYS A 287 -24.31 -1.41 6.16
CA LYS A 287 -25.78 -1.26 6.09
C LYS A 287 -26.33 -0.57 7.34
N GLY A 288 -25.86 -0.95 8.54
CA GLY A 288 -26.27 -0.31 9.78
C GLY A 288 -25.94 1.19 9.82
N ILE A 289 -24.83 1.61 9.22
CA ILE A 289 -24.50 3.03 9.11
C ILE A 289 -25.38 3.72 8.06
N ALA A 290 -25.60 3.07 6.90
CA ALA A 290 -26.46 3.61 5.85
C ALA A 290 -27.89 3.89 6.33
N ASP A 291 -28.42 2.99 7.16
CA ASP A 291 -29.79 3.09 7.69
C ASP A 291 -29.96 4.25 8.70
N ILE A 292 -28.89 4.67 9.39
CA ILE A 292 -28.92 5.77 10.37
C ILE A 292 -28.36 7.10 9.85
N ALA A 293 -27.67 7.08 8.72
CA ALA A 293 -27.16 8.29 8.10
C ALA A 293 -28.31 9.05 7.45
N GLY A 294 -28.63 10.25 7.96
CA GLY A 294 -29.72 11.09 7.48
C GLY A 294 -29.56 11.55 6.04
N GLU A 295 -30.66 11.92 5.37
CA GLU A 295 -30.63 12.59 4.08
C GLU A 295 -29.79 13.88 4.15
N GLY A 296 -28.95 14.15 3.16
CA GLY A 296 -27.94 15.23 3.20
C GLY A 296 -26.65 14.88 3.93
N ALA A 297 -26.44 13.60 4.22
CA ALA A 297 -25.34 13.03 4.98
C ALA A 297 -23.92 13.33 4.46
N ARG A 298 -23.79 14.02 3.34
CA ARG A 298 -22.50 14.20 2.63
C ARG A 298 -22.08 15.66 2.49
N ASN A 299 -22.44 16.53 3.43
CA ASN A 299 -21.90 17.87 3.46
C ASN A 299 -20.46 17.84 3.99
N HIS A 300 -19.54 18.40 3.23
CA HIS A 300 -18.11 18.54 3.57
C HIS A 300 -17.34 17.22 3.82
N GLY A 301 -17.77 16.09 3.23
CA GLY A 301 -17.04 14.83 3.35
C GLY A 301 -17.25 14.07 4.68
N LEU A 302 -18.19 14.52 5.54
CA LEU A 302 -18.53 13.87 6.81
C LEU A 302 -19.96 13.32 6.78
N LEU A 303 -20.13 12.11 7.30
CA LEU A 303 -21.45 11.50 7.51
C LEU A 303 -22.15 12.18 8.68
N ASN A 304 -23.41 12.57 8.47
CA ASN A 304 -24.26 13.12 9.53
C ASN A 304 -24.97 11.99 10.27
N LEU A 305 -24.39 11.55 11.38
CA LEU A 305 -24.99 10.54 12.28
C LEU A 305 -24.71 10.90 13.74
N SER A 306 -25.67 10.59 14.60
CA SER A 306 -25.52 10.80 16.03
C SER A 306 -24.72 9.66 16.66
N VAL A 307 -24.02 9.97 17.77
CA VAL A 307 -23.31 8.94 18.54
C VAL A 307 -24.29 7.91 19.13
N ILE A 308 -25.49 8.36 19.53
CA ILE A 308 -26.51 7.49 20.10
C ILE A 308 -26.98 6.46 19.07
N ASP A 309 -27.25 6.90 17.85
CA ASP A 309 -27.70 5.99 16.77
C ASP A 309 -26.57 5.05 16.34
N TYR A 310 -25.31 5.50 16.33
CA TYR A 310 -24.16 4.63 16.08
C TYR A 310 -24.12 3.45 17.07
N PHE A 311 -24.33 3.68 18.35
CA PHE A 311 -24.36 2.62 19.36
C PHE A 311 -25.61 1.73 19.32
N LYS A 312 -26.66 2.15 18.61
CA LYS A 312 -27.86 1.33 18.34
C LYS A 312 -27.75 0.49 17.06
N THR A 313 -26.65 0.62 16.29
CA THR A 313 -26.47 -0.23 15.12
C THR A 313 -26.49 -1.70 15.51
N LEU A 314 -27.08 -2.52 14.63
CA LEU A 314 -27.22 -3.96 14.85
C LEU A 314 -26.07 -4.73 14.20
N HIS A 315 -25.58 -5.73 14.92
CA HIS A 315 -24.46 -6.58 14.51
C HIS A 315 -24.77 -8.04 14.80
N ARG A 316 -24.36 -8.94 13.90
CA ARG A 316 -24.43 -10.39 14.13
C ARG A 316 -23.08 -10.87 14.65
N ILE A 317 -23.11 -11.56 15.81
CA ILE A 317 -21.91 -12.10 16.44
C ILE A 317 -22.13 -13.55 16.86
N PRO A 318 -21.12 -14.42 16.73
CA PRO A 318 -21.16 -15.80 17.21
C PRO A 318 -20.84 -15.92 18.70
N SER A 319 -20.81 -17.14 19.20
CA SER A 319 -20.26 -17.46 20.52
C SER A 319 -18.79 -17.01 20.62
N ILE A 320 -18.35 -16.70 21.84
CA ILE A 320 -16.97 -16.20 22.08
C ILE A 320 -15.90 -17.19 21.59
N GLN A 321 -16.20 -18.50 21.59
CA GLN A 321 -15.31 -19.54 21.10
C GLN A 321 -15.13 -19.43 19.57
N GLU A 322 -16.22 -19.23 18.83
CA GLU A 322 -16.17 -19.02 17.38
C GLU A 322 -15.51 -17.69 17.00
N GLN A 323 -15.78 -16.61 17.77
CA GLN A 323 -15.10 -15.33 17.62
C GLN A 323 -13.58 -15.51 17.66
N LYS A 324 -13.07 -16.19 18.70
CA LYS A 324 -11.64 -16.47 18.87
C LYS A 324 -11.08 -17.34 17.75
N ALA A 325 -11.83 -18.32 17.26
CA ALA A 325 -11.41 -19.18 16.15
C ALA A 325 -11.22 -18.36 14.85
N ILE A 326 -12.19 -17.50 14.52
CA ILE A 326 -12.15 -16.60 13.38
C ILE A 326 -10.96 -15.62 13.52
N ALA A 327 -10.87 -14.96 14.68
CA ALA A 327 -9.80 -14.01 14.98
C ALA A 327 -8.41 -14.63 14.84
N ASN A 328 -8.19 -15.80 15.44
CA ASN A 328 -6.91 -16.52 15.36
C ASN A 328 -6.51 -16.86 13.93
N ALA A 329 -7.45 -17.31 13.10
CA ALA A 329 -7.16 -17.63 11.70
C ALA A 329 -6.77 -16.38 10.91
N LEU A 330 -7.50 -15.27 11.08
CA LEU A 330 -7.23 -14.00 10.40
C LEU A 330 -5.94 -13.34 10.92
N ASN A 331 -5.64 -13.43 12.22
CA ASN A 331 -4.39 -12.96 12.82
C ASN A 331 -3.18 -13.73 12.27
N LYS A 332 -3.26 -15.06 12.14
CA LYS A 332 -2.20 -15.86 11.53
C LYS A 332 -1.94 -15.43 10.09
N LEU A 333 -2.99 -15.16 9.33
CA LEU A 333 -2.87 -14.69 7.95
C LEU A 333 -2.28 -13.27 7.88
N THR A 334 -2.68 -12.37 8.79
CA THR A 334 -2.12 -11.02 8.91
C THR A 334 -0.63 -11.08 9.25
N SER A 335 -0.24 -11.94 10.21
CA SER A 335 1.17 -12.16 10.57
C SER A 335 1.96 -12.72 9.39
N LYS A 336 1.39 -13.68 8.63
CA LYS A 336 2.05 -14.21 7.43
C LYS A 336 2.28 -13.12 6.39
N ILE A 337 1.28 -12.27 6.12
CA ILE A 337 1.43 -11.13 5.19
C ILE A 337 2.54 -10.18 5.65
N SER A 338 2.64 -9.92 6.96
CA SER A 338 3.70 -9.07 7.50
C SER A 338 5.10 -9.67 7.31
N ILE A 339 5.25 -10.97 7.57
CA ILE A 339 6.53 -11.69 7.35
C ILE A 339 6.92 -11.64 5.86
N GLU A 340 5.98 -11.88 4.96
CA GLU A 340 6.25 -11.84 3.52
C GLU A 340 6.61 -10.43 3.03
N LYS A 341 6.03 -9.38 3.63
CA LYS A 341 6.41 -7.99 3.35
C LYS A 341 7.84 -7.69 3.80
N ASN A 342 8.21 -8.08 5.02
CA ASN A 342 9.58 -7.90 5.51
C ASN A 342 10.59 -8.59 4.58
N LEU A 343 10.30 -9.82 4.15
CA LEU A 343 11.15 -10.53 3.18
C LEU A 343 11.25 -9.79 1.85
N TYR A 344 10.15 -9.20 1.37
CA TYR A 344 10.15 -8.37 0.16
C TYR A 344 11.05 -7.14 0.31
N ASP A 345 10.95 -6.45 1.43
CA ASP A 345 11.77 -5.27 1.73
C ASP A 345 13.26 -5.63 1.85
N ASP A 346 13.59 -6.76 2.50
CA ASP A 346 14.96 -7.28 2.58
C ASP A 346 15.54 -7.61 1.20
N LEU A 347 14.73 -8.19 0.30
CA LEU A 347 15.15 -8.48 -1.07
C LEU A 347 15.42 -7.20 -1.88
N LEU A 348 14.62 -6.15 -1.68
CA LEU A 348 14.86 -4.84 -2.30
C LEU A 348 16.18 -4.23 -1.82
N LEU A 349 16.43 -4.27 -0.51
CA LEU A 349 17.69 -3.79 0.08
C LEU A 349 18.88 -4.59 -0.44
N GLN A 350 18.78 -5.91 -0.51
CA GLN A 350 19.81 -6.78 -1.06
C GLN A 350 20.10 -6.43 -2.54
N ARG A 351 19.07 -6.23 -3.35
CA ARG A 351 19.20 -5.80 -4.75
C ARG A 351 19.95 -4.47 -4.86
N GLN A 352 19.55 -3.49 -4.06
CA GLN A 352 20.19 -2.18 -4.04
C GLN A 352 21.67 -2.27 -3.66
N HIS A 353 21.97 -3.03 -2.62
CA HIS A 353 23.37 -3.25 -2.17
C HIS A 353 24.22 -3.89 -3.28
N LEU A 354 23.70 -4.92 -3.94
CA LEU A 354 24.43 -5.57 -5.04
C LEU A 354 24.69 -4.63 -6.23
N LEU A 355 23.71 -3.79 -6.59
CA LEU A 355 23.92 -2.77 -7.62
C LEU A 355 25.00 -1.78 -7.23
N GLN A 356 25.11 -1.40 -5.95
CA GLN A 356 26.18 -0.51 -5.47
C GLN A 356 27.56 -1.16 -5.47
N GLN A 357 27.63 -2.47 -5.21
CA GLN A 357 28.92 -3.19 -5.12
C GLN A 357 29.43 -3.69 -6.47
N MET A 358 28.56 -4.00 -7.42
CA MET A 358 28.91 -4.58 -8.70
C MET A 358 29.19 -3.56 -9.79
N PHE A 359 28.73 -2.32 -9.64
CA PHE A 359 28.90 -1.24 -10.61
C PHE A 359 29.59 -0.07 -9.93
N ILE A 360 30.91 -0.08 -9.98
CA ILE A 360 31.81 0.91 -9.34
C ILE A 360 32.05 2.08 -10.27
#